data_3355c8cfc5ae5bcd8e810cb399e29350
#
_entry.id   3355c8cfc5ae5bcd8e810cb399e29350
#
_cell.length_a   1.000
_cell.length_b   1.000
_cell.length_c   1.000
_cell.angle_alpha   90.00
_cell.angle_beta   90.00
_cell.angle_gamma   90.00
#
_symmetry.space_group_name_H-M   'P 1'
#
loop_
_entity.id
_entity.type
_entity.pdbx_description
1 polymer ?
#
loop_
_entity_poly.entity_id
_entity_poly.type
_entity_poly.pdbx_seq_one_letter_code
_entity_poly.pdbx_strand_id
1 'polypeptide(L)'
;MTMTTAPDIMKNIIPKLPTLLLVLVAVVVAYVVYQRWTDDPWTRDGQVRADIVKIAPRVSGYIVEIAVQDNQFVREGELLFRIDPSSYQLAADTAQVQLQQASEDVAALEAAVKAAEAKVLQSEAGMVAARAMIKQRQAALANARSESARARRLLGDKAGSVENSEKKAATVLELQAAVDSARASLSEAEAALASSKADLDQARANLGEPGDANVRIREAMVQLEEARLNLSWTSINAPFDGFTTNLDVNEGQFGSAGTPIAAFVDSSSFRVDGYFQESKLKHIKRGSRAIITLMSHPDTELKGVVDSIGYAIDPPDIADTEGTSNLVPQIEPTFDWIRLPQRVPVRIRLEDVPEDIQLVSGMTASVAIRPSRED
;
A
#
# COMPACT_ATOMS: atom_id res chain seq x y z
N MET A 1 -19.46 85.67 69.30
CA MET A 1 -20.46 84.65 69.13
C MET A 1 -21.08 84.86 67.74
N THR A 2 -20.55 84.29 66.71
CA THR A 2 -21.14 84.42 65.38
C THR A 2 -21.04 83.06 64.70
N MET A 3 -22.20 82.44 64.51
CA MET A 3 -22.42 81.20 63.77
C MET A 3 -22.14 81.44 62.30
N THR A 4 -21.25 80.67 61.74
CA THR A 4 -20.96 80.60 60.27
C THR A 4 -21.79 79.51 59.69
N THR A 5 -22.72 79.93 58.82
CA THR A 5 -23.66 79.08 58.07
C THR A 5 -22.92 78.41 56.88
N ALA A 6 -22.89 77.10 56.85
CA ALA A 6 -22.67 76.37 55.63
C ALA A 6 -23.99 76.16 54.90
N PRO A 7 -24.19 76.71 53.69
CA PRO A 7 -24.83 75.98 52.66
C PRO A 7 -24.69 76.47 51.21
N ASP A 8 -23.59 76.87 50.69
CA ASP A 8 -23.61 77.31 49.26
C ASP A 8 -22.97 76.35 48.25
N ILE A 9 -22.38 75.27 48.69
CA ILE A 9 -21.75 74.27 47.81
C ILE A 9 -22.78 73.32 47.16
N MET A 10 -23.90 73.09 47.89
CA MET A 10 -24.90 72.11 47.43
C MET A 10 -25.85 72.64 46.32
N LYS A 11 -26.08 73.96 46.23
CA LYS A 11 -26.96 74.55 45.19
C LYS A 11 -26.34 74.60 43.79
N ASN A 12 -25.03 74.56 43.62
CA ASN A 12 -24.33 74.63 42.35
C ASN A 12 -24.02 73.19 41.76
N ILE A 13 -24.28 72.15 42.53
CA ILE A 13 -24.02 70.75 42.10
C ILE A 13 -25.29 70.15 41.49
N ILE A 14 -26.47 70.50 41.93
CA ILE A 14 -27.75 69.93 41.49
C ILE A 14 -28.02 70.12 40.00
N PRO A 15 -27.75 71.25 39.33
CA PRO A 15 -27.97 71.37 37.87
C PRO A 15 -26.92 70.67 37.02
N LYS A 16 -25.78 70.29 37.62
CA LYS A 16 -24.68 69.57 36.93
C LYS A 16 -24.72 68.05 37.11
N LEU A 17 -25.63 67.58 37.97
CA LEU A 17 -25.78 66.14 38.24
C LEU A 17 -26.16 65.33 36.99
N PRO A 18 -27.13 65.76 36.11
CA PRO A 18 -27.43 65.00 34.91
C PRO A 18 -26.33 65.03 33.86
N THR A 19 -25.57 66.16 33.78
CA THR A 19 -24.39 66.18 32.87
C THR A 19 -23.26 65.32 33.37
N LEU A 20 -23.02 65.24 34.69
CA LEU A 20 -22.01 64.34 35.29
C LEU A 20 -22.40 62.86 35.10
N LEU A 21 -23.70 62.54 35.25
CA LEU A 21 -24.22 61.20 34.97
C LEU A 21 -24.03 60.79 33.49
N LEU A 22 -24.33 61.73 32.56
CA LEU A 22 -24.15 61.48 31.14
C LEU A 22 -22.69 61.28 30.74
N VAL A 23 -21.76 62.05 31.34
CA VAL A 23 -20.32 61.89 31.17
C VAL A 23 -19.86 60.51 31.72
N LEU A 24 -20.35 60.14 32.91
CA LEU A 24 -20.02 58.82 33.49
C LEU A 24 -20.49 57.68 32.63
N VAL A 25 -21.73 57.75 32.10
CA VAL A 25 -22.27 56.75 31.18
C VAL A 25 -21.44 56.72 29.89
N ALA A 26 -21.06 57.87 29.32
CA ALA A 26 -20.22 57.95 28.15
C ALA A 26 -18.86 57.33 28.37
N VAL A 27 -18.21 57.56 29.55
CA VAL A 27 -16.95 56.96 29.92
C VAL A 27 -17.08 55.44 30.10
N VAL A 28 -18.16 54.97 30.74
CA VAL A 28 -18.40 53.52 30.89
C VAL A 28 -18.63 52.86 29.54
N VAL A 29 -19.42 53.48 28.67
CA VAL A 29 -19.64 52.97 27.29
C VAL A 29 -18.33 52.94 26.51
N ALA A 30 -17.56 54.06 26.58
CA ALA A 30 -16.28 54.17 25.91
C ALA A 30 -15.28 53.10 26.46
N TYR A 31 -15.28 52.85 27.74
CA TYR A 31 -14.47 51.81 28.36
C TYR A 31 -14.88 50.39 27.96
N VAL A 32 -16.17 50.11 27.90
CA VAL A 32 -16.69 48.81 27.47
C VAL A 32 -16.40 48.58 25.98
N VAL A 33 -16.57 49.62 25.14
CA VAL A 33 -16.24 49.55 23.71
C VAL A 33 -14.73 49.37 23.53
N TYR A 34 -13.92 50.10 24.29
CA TYR A 34 -12.45 49.96 24.26
C TYR A 34 -12.01 48.55 24.64
N GLN A 35 -12.54 47.98 25.75
CA GLN A 35 -12.23 46.60 26.15
C GLN A 35 -12.63 45.59 25.06
N ARG A 36 -13.85 45.70 24.50
CA ARG A 36 -14.27 44.81 23.40
C ARG A 36 -13.35 44.92 22.19
N TRP A 37 -12.96 46.13 21.81
CA TRP A 37 -12.09 46.35 20.68
C TRP A 37 -10.66 45.82 20.89
N THR A 38 -10.15 45.87 22.15
CA THR A 38 -8.82 45.42 22.50
C THR A 38 -8.75 43.90 22.71
N ASP A 39 -9.82 43.30 23.23
CA ASP A 39 -9.87 41.87 23.58
C ASP A 39 -10.35 40.95 22.45
N ASP A 40 -11.08 41.45 21.48
CA ASP A 40 -11.52 40.64 20.35
C ASP A 40 -10.32 40.27 19.45
N PRO A 41 -10.02 38.95 19.32
CA PRO A 41 -8.92 38.51 18.47
C PRO A 41 -9.30 38.67 17.01
N TRP A 42 -8.68 39.64 16.35
CA TRP A 42 -8.83 39.82 14.91
C TRP A 42 -7.47 39.98 14.22
N THR A 43 -7.41 39.60 12.94
CA THR A 43 -6.23 39.79 12.11
C THR A 43 -6.62 40.08 10.67
N ARG A 44 -5.81 40.87 9.95
CA ARG A 44 -5.88 41.06 8.49
C ARG A 44 -4.95 40.12 7.75
N ASP A 45 -4.17 39.36 8.46
CA ASP A 45 -3.17 38.46 7.95
C ASP A 45 -3.74 37.03 7.96
N GLY A 46 -4.81 36.83 7.25
CA GLY A 46 -5.39 35.52 6.96
C GLY A 46 -5.11 35.14 5.52
N GLN A 47 -4.81 33.90 5.29
CA GLN A 47 -4.60 33.33 3.95
C GLN A 47 -5.49 32.14 3.73
N VAL A 48 -6.17 32.11 2.59
CA VAL A 48 -6.85 30.90 2.12
C VAL A 48 -5.80 29.88 1.75
N ARG A 49 -5.93 28.67 2.23
CA ARG A 49 -5.07 27.54 1.92
C ARG A 49 -5.92 26.37 1.46
N ALA A 50 -5.37 25.57 0.57
CA ALA A 50 -5.91 24.28 0.17
C ALA A 50 -4.77 23.27 0.10
N ASP A 51 -5.09 22.00 0.19
CA ASP A 51 -4.10 20.94 0.02
C ASP A 51 -3.84 20.76 -1.48
N ILE A 52 -2.59 20.90 -1.87
CA ILE A 52 -2.15 20.83 -3.26
C ILE A 52 -1.27 19.61 -3.43
N VAL A 53 -1.69 18.69 -4.30
CA VAL A 53 -0.93 17.49 -4.63
C VAL A 53 -0.27 17.67 -6.00
N LYS A 54 1.01 17.39 -6.06
CA LYS A 54 1.74 17.37 -7.32
C LYS A 54 1.53 16.03 -8.01
N ILE A 55 0.95 16.05 -9.20
CA ILE A 55 0.69 14.86 -10.00
C ILE A 55 1.93 14.55 -10.84
N ALA A 56 2.52 13.39 -10.59
CA ALA A 56 3.64 12.87 -11.34
C ALA A 56 3.30 11.47 -11.90
N PRO A 57 3.66 11.15 -13.13
CA PRO A 57 3.47 9.82 -13.69
C PRO A 57 4.34 8.80 -12.93
N ARG A 58 3.86 7.57 -12.83
CA ARG A 58 4.63 6.45 -12.26
C ARG A 58 5.47 5.72 -13.29
N VAL A 59 5.12 5.88 -14.57
CA VAL A 59 5.82 5.29 -15.72
C VAL A 59 6.22 6.39 -16.70
N SER A 60 7.27 6.17 -17.48
CA SER A 60 7.79 7.16 -18.42
C SER A 60 7.27 6.88 -19.83
N GLY A 61 6.99 7.93 -20.60
CA GLY A 61 6.59 7.80 -22.00
C GLY A 61 6.04 9.09 -22.58
N TYR A 62 5.65 9.07 -23.84
CA TYR A 62 5.03 10.22 -24.50
C TYR A 62 3.58 10.36 -24.08
N ILE A 63 3.14 11.57 -23.83
CA ILE A 63 1.74 11.89 -23.51
C ILE A 63 0.97 11.94 -24.81
N VAL A 64 -0.03 11.06 -24.94
CA VAL A 64 -0.84 10.91 -26.15
C VAL A 64 -2.21 11.56 -26.05
N GLU A 65 -2.66 11.82 -24.83
CA GLU A 65 -3.98 12.40 -24.57
C GLU A 65 -3.94 13.22 -23.29
N ILE A 66 -4.54 14.42 -23.34
CA ILE A 66 -4.78 15.27 -22.19
C ILE A 66 -6.28 15.52 -22.15
N ALA A 67 -6.96 14.91 -21.16
CA ALA A 67 -8.42 14.92 -21.06
C ALA A 67 -8.98 16.17 -20.32
N VAL A 68 -8.11 16.98 -19.72
CA VAL A 68 -8.50 18.12 -18.87
C VAL A 68 -7.81 19.41 -19.32
N GLN A 69 -8.42 20.54 -18.98
CA GLN A 69 -7.86 21.87 -19.19
C GLN A 69 -7.32 22.45 -17.88
N ASP A 70 -6.45 23.44 -17.98
CA ASP A 70 -5.96 24.14 -16.79
C ASP A 70 -7.14 24.87 -16.08
N ASN A 71 -7.12 24.83 -14.75
CA ASN A 71 -8.18 25.38 -13.87
C ASN A 71 -9.57 24.73 -14.04
N GLN A 72 -9.66 23.52 -14.56
CA GLN A 72 -10.89 22.75 -14.69
C GLN A 72 -11.19 21.97 -13.40
N PHE A 73 -12.47 21.93 -13.01
CA PHE A 73 -12.94 21.00 -11.99
C PHE A 73 -12.99 19.58 -12.54
N VAL A 74 -12.44 18.61 -11.80
CA VAL A 74 -12.35 17.21 -12.19
C VAL A 74 -12.79 16.37 -10.99
N ARG A 75 -13.55 15.31 -11.25
CA ARG A 75 -14.00 14.37 -10.22
C ARG A 75 -12.98 13.27 -9.96
N GLU A 76 -13.04 12.70 -8.77
CA GLU A 76 -12.24 11.52 -8.42
C GLU A 76 -12.36 10.41 -9.47
N GLY A 77 -11.22 9.84 -9.88
CA GLY A 77 -11.16 8.76 -10.86
C GLY A 77 -11.25 9.21 -12.32
N GLU A 78 -11.54 10.49 -12.61
CA GLU A 78 -11.58 11.01 -13.98
C GLU A 78 -10.17 11.09 -14.59
N LEU A 79 -10.05 10.79 -15.89
CA LEU A 79 -8.77 10.79 -16.59
C LEU A 79 -8.22 12.22 -16.68
N LEU A 80 -6.98 12.40 -16.23
CA LEU A 80 -6.24 13.64 -16.40
C LEU A 80 -5.43 13.64 -17.70
N PHE A 81 -4.58 12.64 -17.85
CA PHE A 81 -3.77 12.44 -19.07
C PHE A 81 -3.38 10.97 -19.22
N ARG A 82 -2.99 10.62 -20.43
CA ARG A 82 -2.59 9.27 -20.80
C ARG A 82 -1.21 9.26 -21.45
N ILE A 83 -0.35 8.39 -20.95
CA ILE A 83 0.92 8.05 -21.56
C ILE A 83 0.68 6.97 -22.63
N ASP A 84 1.48 6.94 -23.69
CA ASP A 84 1.40 5.93 -24.74
C ASP A 84 1.46 4.50 -24.14
N PRO A 85 0.35 3.75 -24.19
CA PRO A 85 0.27 2.43 -23.58
C PRO A 85 0.91 1.33 -24.43
N SER A 86 1.30 1.62 -25.67
CA SER A 86 1.63 0.58 -26.68
C SER A 86 2.77 -0.33 -26.23
N SER A 87 3.84 0.24 -25.67
CA SER A 87 4.97 -0.55 -25.17
C SER A 87 4.62 -1.34 -23.90
N TYR A 88 3.79 -0.80 -23.03
CA TYR A 88 3.32 -1.45 -21.80
C TYR A 88 2.31 -2.56 -22.10
N GLN A 89 1.44 -2.34 -23.10
CA GLN A 89 0.53 -3.38 -23.59
C GLN A 89 1.31 -4.57 -24.17
N LEU A 90 2.32 -4.30 -25.01
CA LEU A 90 3.17 -5.35 -25.56
C LEU A 90 3.92 -6.12 -24.46
N ALA A 91 4.38 -5.44 -23.41
CA ALA A 91 5.02 -6.07 -22.26
C ALA A 91 4.04 -6.98 -21.50
N ALA A 92 2.79 -6.54 -21.30
CA ALA A 92 1.75 -7.35 -20.65
C ALA A 92 1.37 -8.58 -21.49
N ASP A 93 1.25 -8.42 -22.81
CA ASP A 93 0.96 -9.52 -23.73
C ASP A 93 2.13 -10.52 -23.75
N THR A 94 3.37 -10.05 -23.73
CA THR A 94 4.57 -10.89 -23.65
C THR A 94 4.59 -11.70 -22.35
N ALA A 95 4.33 -11.06 -21.22
CA ALA A 95 4.27 -11.74 -19.92
C ALA A 95 3.11 -12.76 -19.85
N GLN A 96 1.99 -12.48 -20.53
CA GLN A 96 0.87 -13.42 -20.63
C GLN A 96 1.27 -14.69 -21.41
N VAL A 97 2.01 -14.55 -22.51
CA VAL A 97 2.55 -15.69 -23.27
C VAL A 97 3.56 -16.48 -22.43
N GLN A 98 4.42 -15.79 -21.66
CA GLN A 98 5.38 -16.46 -20.76
C GLN A 98 4.67 -17.28 -19.67
N LEU A 99 3.57 -16.76 -19.11
CA LEU A 99 2.75 -17.51 -18.15
C LEU A 99 2.15 -18.79 -18.80
N GLN A 100 1.64 -18.68 -20.02
CA GLN A 100 1.12 -19.83 -20.74
C GLN A 100 2.22 -20.87 -20.97
N GLN A 101 3.40 -20.44 -21.40
CA GLN A 101 4.55 -21.34 -21.63
C GLN A 101 4.99 -22.03 -20.33
N ALA A 102 5.07 -21.29 -19.21
CA ALA A 102 5.39 -21.88 -17.92
C ALA A 102 4.37 -22.95 -17.48
N SER A 103 3.08 -22.71 -17.77
CA SER A 103 2.01 -23.69 -17.53
C SER A 103 2.17 -24.96 -18.38
N GLU A 104 2.51 -24.82 -19.67
CA GLU A 104 2.78 -25.95 -20.57
C GLU A 104 4.02 -26.73 -20.14
N ASP A 105 5.09 -26.04 -19.72
CA ASP A 105 6.32 -26.69 -19.21
C ASP A 105 6.03 -27.50 -17.94
N VAL A 106 5.24 -26.96 -17.01
CA VAL A 106 4.84 -27.69 -15.79
C VAL A 106 3.97 -28.90 -16.14
N ALA A 107 3.02 -28.78 -17.08
CA ALA A 107 2.21 -29.89 -17.54
C ALA A 107 3.06 -31.00 -18.18
N ALA A 108 4.11 -30.63 -18.92
CA ALA A 108 5.06 -31.61 -19.47
C ALA A 108 5.85 -32.34 -18.34
N LEU A 109 6.26 -31.63 -17.30
CA LEU A 109 6.91 -32.25 -16.14
C LEU A 109 5.98 -33.17 -15.35
N GLU A 110 4.70 -32.82 -15.21
CA GLU A 110 3.68 -33.69 -14.61
C GLU A 110 3.46 -34.97 -15.44
N ALA A 111 3.47 -34.84 -16.75
CA ALA A 111 3.39 -36.02 -17.64
C ALA A 111 4.65 -36.91 -17.49
N ALA A 112 5.83 -36.32 -17.32
CA ALA A 112 7.07 -37.08 -17.07
C ALA A 112 7.01 -37.85 -15.75
N VAL A 113 6.46 -37.25 -14.68
CA VAL A 113 6.24 -37.93 -13.38
C VAL A 113 5.30 -39.11 -13.56
N LYS A 114 4.17 -38.96 -14.27
CA LYS A 114 3.21 -40.05 -14.58
C LYS A 114 3.87 -41.17 -15.36
N ALA A 115 4.72 -40.85 -16.34
CA ALA A 115 5.48 -41.86 -17.09
C ALA A 115 6.47 -42.63 -16.20
N ALA A 116 7.16 -41.96 -15.31
CA ALA A 116 8.08 -42.59 -14.33
C ALA A 116 7.30 -43.46 -13.32
N GLU A 117 6.10 -43.07 -12.88
CA GLU A 117 5.23 -43.90 -12.04
C GLU A 117 4.78 -45.16 -12.73
N ALA A 118 4.41 -45.08 -14.00
CA ALA A 118 4.06 -46.25 -14.81
C ALA A 118 5.26 -47.23 -14.94
N LYS A 119 6.48 -46.71 -15.10
CA LYS A 119 7.71 -47.52 -15.19
C LYS A 119 8.00 -48.21 -13.84
N VAL A 120 7.78 -47.58 -12.69
CA VAL A 120 7.86 -48.22 -11.37
C VAL A 120 6.89 -49.38 -11.26
N LEU A 121 5.60 -49.18 -11.66
CA LEU A 121 4.60 -50.26 -11.66
C LEU A 121 4.98 -51.42 -12.55
N GLN A 122 5.56 -51.17 -13.73
CA GLN A 122 6.08 -52.24 -14.62
C GLN A 122 7.22 -53.03 -13.97
N SER A 123 8.15 -52.31 -13.32
CA SER A 123 9.30 -52.97 -12.62
C SER A 123 8.84 -53.76 -11.40
N GLU A 124 7.82 -53.28 -10.67
CA GLU A 124 7.21 -54.03 -9.56
C GLU A 124 6.53 -55.30 -10.04
N ALA A 125 5.80 -55.26 -11.16
CA ALA A 125 5.24 -56.48 -11.79
C ALA A 125 6.34 -57.48 -12.19
N GLY A 126 7.45 -56.98 -12.76
CA GLY A 126 8.63 -57.80 -13.07
C GLY A 126 9.23 -58.50 -11.85
N MET A 127 9.40 -57.79 -10.74
CA MET A 127 9.88 -58.36 -9.48
C MET A 127 8.91 -59.42 -8.92
N VAL A 128 7.58 -59.20 -8.99
CA VAL A 128 6.56 -60.16 -8.58
C VAL A 128 6.66 -61.46 -9.43
N ALA A 129 6.85 -61.33 -10.75
CA ALA A 129 7.03 -62.46 -11.64
C ALA A 129 8.31 -63.26 -11.32
N ALA A 130 9.44 -62.58 -11.04
CA ALA A 130 10.69 -63.22 -10.64
C ALA A 130 10.54 -63.98 -9.31
N ARG A 131 9.84 -63.42 -8.32
CA ARG A 131 9.51 -64.11 -7.06
C ARG A 131 8.65 -65.34 -7.27
N ALA A 132 7.66 -65.30 -8.14
CA ALA A 132 6.84 -66.45 -8.48
C ALA A 132 7.66 -67.58 -9.16
N MET A 133 8.62 -67.20 -10.03
CA MET A 133 9.54 -68.17 -10.67
C MET A 133 10.43 -68.89 -9.62
N ILE A 134 10.98 -68.13 -8.63
CA ILE A 134 11.74 -68.75 -7.54
C ILE A 134 10.87 -69.77 -6.79
N LYS A 135 9.64 -69.43 -6.41
CA LYS A 135 8.73 -70.32 -5.72
C LYS A 135 8.46 -71.61 -6.53
N GLN A 136 8.25 -71.51 -7.84
CA GLN A 136 8.08 -72.64 -8.73
C GLN A 136 9.34 -73.54 -8.79
N ARG A 137 10.56 -72.92 -8.93
CA ARG A 137 11.80 -73.69 -8.97
C ARG A 137 12.11 -74.33 -7.62
N GLN A 138 11.80 -73.69 -6.51
CA GLN A 138 11.96 -74.26 -5.17
C GLN A 138 11.04 -75.48 -4.95
N ALA A 139 9.79 -75.44 -5.42
CA ALA A 139 8.88 -76.57 -5.35
C ALA A 139 9.38 -77.77 -6.16
N ALA A 140 9.92 -77.52 -7.38
CA ALA A 140 10.49 -78.55 -8.22
C ALA A 140 11.74 -79.17 -7.54
N LEU A 141 12.62 -78.36 -6.96
CA LEU A 141 13.79 -78.84 -6.20
C LEU A 141 13.38 -79.66 -4.97
N ALA A 142 12.36 -79.26 -4.22
CA ALA A 142 11.84 -79.99 -3.07
C ALA A 142 11.36 -81.39 -3.47
N ASN A 143 10.62 -81.51 -4.59
CA ASN A 143 10.21 -82.79 -5.16
C ASN A 143 11.39 -83.65 -5.55
N ALA A 144 12.35 -83.12 -6.31
CA ALA A 144 13.53 -83.84 -6.73
C ALA A 144 14.41 -84.34 -5.51
N ARG A 145 14.54 -83.51 -4.45
CA ARG A 145 15.21 -83.93 -3.21
C ARG A 145 14.51 -85.10 -2.55
N SER A 146 13.15 -85.06 -2.51
CA SER A 146 12.37 -86.18 -1.97
C SER A 146 12.52 -87.44 -2.78
N GLU A 147 12.56 -87.36 -4.10
CA GLU A 147 12.81 -88.50 -5.01
C GLU A 147 14.23 -89.04 -4.86
N SER A 148 15.22 -88.20 -4.84
CA SER A 148 16.63 -88.62 -4.62
C SER A 148 16.81 -89.30 -3.24
N ALA A 149 16.17 -88.80 -2.20
CA ALA A 149 16.16 -89.40 -0.87
C ALA A 149 15.53 -90.80 -0.85
N ARG A 150 14.43 -90.98 -1.63
CA ARG A 150 13.79 -92.30 -1.79
C ARG A 150 14.70 -93.24 -2.57
N ALA A 151 15.28 -92.81 -3.70
CA ALA A 151 16.20 -93.64 -4.48
C ALA A 151 17.41 -94.10 -3.69
N ARG A 152 18.02 -93.25 -2.83
CA ARG A 152 19.11 -93.60 -1.94
C ARG A 152 18.71 -94.63 -0.88
N ARG A 153 17.51 -94.56 -0.30
CA ARG A 153 17.00 -95.56 0.65
C ARG A 153 16.78 -96.87 -0.03
N LEU A 154 16.17 -96.93 -1.21
CA LEU A 154 16.00 -98.22 -1.96
C LEU A 154 17.34 -98.84 -2.36
N LEU A 155 18.35 -98.03 -2.66
CA LEU A 155 19.71 -98.55 -2.91
C LEU A 155 20.35 -99.18 -1.65
N GLY A 156 20.15 -98.54 -0.48
CA GLY A 156 20.58 -99.09 0.82
C GLY A 156 19.94 -100.44 1.15
N ASP A 157 18.64 -100.61 0.83
CA ASP A 157 17.81 -101.77 0.98
C ASP A 157 18.10 -102.87 -0.14
N LYS A 158 19.13 -102.67 -0.97
CA LYS A 158 19.49 -103.50 -2.12
C LYS A 158 18.34 -103.68 -3.18
N ALA A 159 17.34 -102.84 -3.17
CA ALA A 159 16.16 -102.86 -4.06
C ALA A 159 16.22 -101.82 -5.17
N GLY A 160 17.32 -101.04 -5.30
CA GLY A 160 17.51 -99.97 -6.28
C GLY A 160 18.73 -100.07 -7.11
N SER A 161 18.82 -99.39 -8.27
CA SER A 161 19.99 -99.26 -9.13
C SER A 161 20.87 -98.07 -8.73
N VAL A 162 22.18 -98.23 -8.73
CA VAL A 162 23.19 -97.18 -8.52
C VAL A 162 23.00 -96.07 -9.54
N GLU A 163 22.87 -96.44 -10.82
CA GLU A 163 22.64 -95.50 -11.92
C GLU A 163 21.40 -94.56 -11.66
N ASN A 164 20.28 -95.12 -11.20
CA ASN A 164 19.06 -94.35 -10.89
C ASN A 164 19.33 -93.41 -9.71
N SER A 165 20.03 -93.79 -8.68
CA SER A 165 20.40 -92.95 -7.53
C SER A 165 21.30 -91.76 -7.96
N GLU A 166 22.32 -92.06 -8.79
CA GLU A 166 23.21 -91.02 -9.36
C GLU A 166 22.45 -90.07 -10.27
N LYS A 167 21.56 -90.56 -11.17
CA LYS A 167 20.75 -89.73 -12.02
C LYS A 167 19.82 -88.79 -11.20
N LYS A 168 19.17 -89.33 -10.17
CA LYS A 168 18.32 -88.43 -9.25
C LYS A 168 19.15 -87.42 -8.51
N ALA A 169 20.38 -87.76 -8.10
CA ALA A 169 21.29 -86.80 -7.48
C ALA A 169 21.76 -85.73 -8.42
N ALA A 170 22.04 -86.06 -9.71
CA ALA A 170 22.37 -85.08 -10.74
C ALA A 170 21.20 -84.14 -11.01
N THR A 171 19.91 -84.63 -11.05
CA THR A 171 18.70 -83.78 -11.19
C THR A 171 18.56 -82.79 -10.03
N VAL A 172 18.91 -83.17 -8.80
CA VAL A 172 18.91 -82.24 -7.64
C VAL A 172 19.93 -81.08 -7.84
N LEU A 173 21.15 -81.39 -8.32
CA LEU A 173 22.16 -80.37 -8.61
C LEU A 173 21.70 -79.41 -9.75
N GLU A 174 21.11 -79.96 -10.78
CA GLU A 174 20.56 -79.17 -11.90
C GLU A 174 19.45 -78.19 -11.42
N LEU A 175 18.49 -78.72 -10.63
CA LEU A 175 17.43 -77.89 -10.09
C LEU A 175 17.91 -76.88 -9.03
N GLN A 176 18.97 -77.24 -8.30
CA GLN A 176 19.59 -76.25 -7.39
C GLN A 176 20.19 -75.07 -8.18
N ALA A 177 20.94 -75.38 -9.25
CA ALA A 177 21.48 -74.35 -10.15
C ALA A 177 20.35 -73.50 -10.77
N ALA A 178 19.21 -74.13 -11.12
CA ALA A 178 18.03 -73.41 -11.62
C ALA A 178 17.40 -72.46 -10.56
N VAL A 179 17.40 -72.85 -9.28
CA VAL A 179 16.95 -71.92 -8.19
C VAL A 179 17.93 -70.79 -8.03
N ASP A 180 19.23 -71.04 -8.09
CA ASP A 180 20.24 -69.99 -7.95
C ASP A 180 20.21 -69.00 -9.12
N SER A 181 19.97 -69.48 -10.35
CA SER A 181 19.70 -68.60 -11.52
C SER A 181 18.45 -67.77 -11.34
N ALA A 182 17.34 -68.35 -10.83
CA ALA A 182 16.11 -67.60 -10.58
C ALA A 182 16.29 -66.52 -9.49
N ARG A 183 17.17 -66.79 -8.52
CA ARG A 183 17.52 -65.76 -7.51
C ARG A 183 18.33 -64.60 -8.11
N ALA A 184 19.26 -64.92 -9.01
CA ALA A 184 20.00 -63.89 -9.73
C ALA A 184 19.05 -63.00 -10.56
N SER A 185 18.07 -63.62 -11.23
CA SER A 185 17.03 -62.86 -11.97
C SER A 185 16.15 -61.99 -11.02
N LEU A 186 15.87 -62.45 -9.80
CA LEU A 186 15.19 -61.60 -8.82
C LEU A 186 16.04 -60.39 -8.43
N SER A 187 17.34 -60.62 -8.16
CA SER A 187 18.26 -59.51 -7.82
C SER A 187 18.36 -58.49 -8.95
N GLU A 188 18.34 -58.92 -10.22
CA GLU A 188 18.26 -58.05 -11.40
C GLU A 188 16.98 -57.26 -11.42
N ALA A 189 15.83 -57.91 -11.17
CA ALA A 189 14.50 -57.21 -11.14
C ALA A 189 14.41 -56.23 -9.97
N GLU A 190 15.03 -56.55 -8.81
CA GLU A 190 15.10 -55.63 -7.64
C GLU A 190 15.99 -54.38 -7.94
N ALA A 191 17.08 -54.58 -8.65
CA ALA A 191 17.94 -53.49 -9.11
C ALA A 191 17.22 -52.61 -10.15
N ALA A 192 16.47 -53.20 -11.07
CA ALA A 192 15.67 -52.47 -12.03
C ALA A 192 14.54 -51.63 -11.34
N LEU A 193 13.89 -52.20 -10.33
CA LEU A 193 12.91 -51.47 -9.53
C LEU A 193 13.55 -50.29 -8.78
N ALA A 194 14.72 -50.50 -8.17
CA ALA A 194 15.43 -49.44 -7.49
C ALA A 194 15.81 -48.28 -8.43
N SER A 195 16.27 -48.61 -9.64
CA SER A 195 16.53 -47.63 -10.71
C SER A 195 15.29 -46.86 -11.09
N SER A 196 14.14 -47.54 -11.32
CA SER A 196 12.89 -46.89 -11.69
C SER A 196 12.36 -45.99 -10.59
N LYS A 197 12.55 -46.34 -9.32
CA LYS A 197 12.20 -45.44 -8.19
C LYS A 197 13.09 -44.21 -8.12
N ALA A 198 14.39 -44.35 -8.36
CA ALA A 198 15.30 -43.21 -8.44
C ALA A 198 14.94 -42.26 -9.62
N ASP A 199 14.56 -42.83 -10.78
CA ASP A 199 14.07 -42.04 -11.93
C ASP A 199 12.78 -41.25 -11.56
N LEU A 200 11.86 -41.88 -10.81
CA LEU A 200 10.64 -41.22 -10.32
C LEU A 200 10.96 -40.09 -9.35
N ASP A 201 11.85 -40.32 -8.39
CA ASP A 201 12.25 -39.29 -7.43
C ASP A 201 12.93 -38.12 -8.13
N GLN A 202 13.72 -38.38 -9.17
CA GLN A 202 14.33 -37.35 -10.00
C GLN A 202 13.23 -36.55 -10.77
N ALA A 203 12.25 -37.23 -11.35
CA ALA A 203 11.15 -36.57 -12.07
C ALA A 203 10.32 -35.68 -11.13
N ARG A 204 10.04 -36.14 -9.91
CA ARG A 204 9.34 -35.36 -8.88
C ARG A 204 10.15 -34.14 -8.41
N ALA A 205 11.46 -34.33 -8.23
CA ALA A 205 12.34 -33.21 -7.88
C ALA A 205 12.40 -32.14 -8.98
N ASN A 206 12.37 -32.55 -10.25
CA ASN A 206 12.34 -31.61 -11.38
C ASN A 206 11.00 -30.86 -11.48
N LEU A 207 9.90 -31.54 -11.15
CA LEU A 207 8.58 -30.91 -11.12
C LEU A 207 8.47 -29.91 -9.97
N GLY A 208 8.91 -30.27 -8.76
CA GLY A 208 8.67 -29.50 -7.53
C GLY A 208 7.20 -29.60 -7.12
N GLU A 209 6.62 -28.46 -6.72
CA GLU A 209 5.17 -28.38 -6.41
C GLU A 209 4.36 -28.47 -7.70
N PRO A 210 3.27 -29.25 -7.74
CA PRO A 210 2.43 -29.38 -8.91
C PRO A 210 1.45 -28.20 -9.08
N GLY A 211 0.98 -28.02 -10.32
CA GLY A 211 -0.06 -27.03 -10.65
C GLY A 211 0.36 -25.59 -10.38
N ASP A 212 -0.62 -24.74 -10.04
CA ASP A 212 -0.43 -23.29 -9.85
C ASP A 212 0.51 -22.92 -8.68
N ALA A 213 0.77 -23.84 -7.76
CA ALA A 213 1.75 -23.66 -6.70
C ALA A 213 3.19 -23.76 -7.19
N ASN A 214 3.41 -24.21 -8.43
CA ASN A 214 4.74 -24.35 -9.01
C ASN A 214 5.45 -22.99 -9.09
N VAL A 215 6.71 -22.96 -8.69
CA VAL A 215 7.51 -21.74 -8.65
C VAL A 215 7.59 -21.06 -10.02
N ARG A 216 7.69 -21.84 -11.12
CA ARG A 216 7.77 -21.32 -12.49
C ARG A 216 6.49 -20.59 -12.90
N ILE A 217 5.32 -21.15 -12.57
CA ILE A 217 4.03 -20.52 -12.84
C ILE A 217 3.88 -19.26 -12.01
N ARG A 218 4.21 -19.31 -10.71
CA ARG A 218 4.14 -18.15 -9.83
C ARG A 218 5.06 -17.01 -10.24
N GLU A 219 6.26 -17.34 -10.69
CA GLU A 219 7.20 -16.34 -11.22
C GLU A 219 6.61 -15.64 -12.45
N ALA A 220 6.09 -16.39 -13.41
CA ALA A 220 5.45 -15.84 -14.59
C ALA A 220 4.17 -15.05 -14.27
N MET A 221 3.39 -15.47 -13.25
CA MET A 221 2.24 -14.69 -12.74
C MET A 221 2.65 -13.35 -12.18
N VAL A 222 3.73 -13.31 -11.39
CA VAL A 222 4.24 -12.04 -10.82
C VAL A 222 4.71 -11.10 -11.92
N GLN A 223 5.40 -11.62 -12.95
CA GLN A 223 5.83 -10.81 -14.10
C GLN A 223 4.64 -10.25 -14.90
N LEU A 224 3.59 -11.05 -15.07
CA LEU A 224 2.36 -10.59 -15.73
C LEU A 224 1.67 -9.49 -14.90
N GLU A 225 1.57 -9.66 -13.59
CA GLU A 225 0.96 -8.67 -12.72
C GLU A 225 1.74 -7.35 -12.70
N GLU A 226 3.07 -7.41 -12.66
CA GLU A 226 3.93 -6.23 -12.78
C GLU A 226 3.71 -5.51 -14.12
N ALA A 227 3.68 -6.24 -15.23
CA ALA A 227 3.45 -5.65 -16.54
C ALA A 227 2.05 -5.00 -16.65
N ARG A 228 1.01 -5.63 -16.09
CA ARG A 228 -0.36 -5.09 -16.02
C ARG A 228 -0.42 -3.84 -15.14
N LEU A 229 0.27 -3.85 -14.03
CA LEU A 229 0.34 -2.70 -13.12
C LEU A 229 1.00 -1.50 -13.82
N ASN A 230 2.12 -1.72 -14.51
CA ASN A 230 2.79 -0.69 -15.32
C ASN A 230 1.87 -0.17 -16.43
N LEU A 231 1.12 -1.04 -17.09
CA LEU A 231 0.10 -0.65 -18.07
C LEU A 231 -1.01 0.20 -17.44
N SER A 232 -1.51 -0.17 -16.27
CA SER A 232 -2.52 0.62 -15.56
C SER A 232 -2.04 2.03 -15.21
N TRP A 233 -0.76 2.19 -14.91
CA TRP A 233 -0.14 3.48 -14.60
C TRP A 233 0.08 4.40 -15.81
N THR A 234 -0.18 3.91 -17.02
CA THR A 234 -0.19 4.78 -18.22
C THR A 234 -1.39 5.73 -18.24
N SER A 235 -2.47 5.42 -17.54
CA SER A 235 -3.63 6.27 -17.35
C SER A 235 -3.55 6.94 -15.98
N ILE A 236 -3.39 8.25 -15.97
CA ILE A 236 -3.26 9.04 -14.75
C ILE A 236 -4.60 9.71 -14.46
N ASN A 237 -5.24 9.29 -13.36
CA ASN A 237 -6.56 9.73 -12.97
C ASN A 237 -6.48 10.66 -11.75
N ALA A 238 -7.52 11.48 -11.56
CA ALA A 238 -7.67 12.37 -10.41
C ALA A 238 -7.78 11.57 -9.11
N PRO A 239 -6.99 11.89 -8.08
CA PRO A 239 -6.99 11.15 -6.80
C PRO A 239 -8.18 11.50 -5.89
N PHE A 240 -8.84 12.62 -6.10
CA PHE A 240 -10.00 13.15 -5.36
C PHE A 240 -10.70 14.22 -6.21
N ASP A 241 -11.84 14.73 -5.74
CA ASP A 241 -12.54 15.85 -6.37
C ASP A 241 -11.76 17.16 -6.21
N GLY A 242 -11.47 17.86 -7.30
CA GLY A 242 -10.65 19.07 -7.20
C GLY A 242 -10.43 19.80 -8.51
N PHE A 243 -9.49 20.73 -8.49
CA PHE A 243 -9.16 21.56 -9.64
C PHE A 243 -7.74 21.26 -10.11
N THR A 244 -7.60 21.09 -11.42
CA THR A 244 -6.28 21.11 -12.06
C THR A 244 -5.70 22.51 -12.00
N THR A 245 -4.39 22.64 -11.78
CA THR A 245 -3.72 23.93 -11.86
C THR A 245 -2.27 23.72 -12.31
N ASN A 246 -1.72 24.73 -12.98
CA ASN A 246 -0.36 24.69 -13.51
C ASN A 246 -0.09 23.43 -14.37
N LEU A 247 -0.99 23.17 -15.31
CA LEU A 247 -0.89 22.10 -16.30
C LEU A 247 0.14 22.54 -17.38
N ASP A 248 1.41 22.26 -17.10
CA ASP A 248 2.53 22.59 -17.99
C ASP A 248 2.92 21.36 -18.84
N VAL A 249 1.95 20.85 -19.59
CA VAL A 249 2.17 19.66 -20.41
C VAL A 249 1.40 19.76 -21.73
N ASN A 250 2.02 19.23 -22.79
CA ASN A 250 1.42 19.18 -24.12
C ASN A 250 1.40 17.76 -24.67
N GLU A 251 0.45 17.46 -25.54
CA GLU A 251 0.45 16.22 -26.30
C GLU A 251 1.75 16.07 -27.10
N GLY A 252 2.32 14.88 -27.09
CA GLY A 252 3.64 14.61 -27.70
C GLY A 252 4.82 14.90 -26.79
N GLN A 253 4.64 15.49 -25.62
CA GLN A 253 5.70 15.71 -24.63
C GLN A 253 6.06 14.39 -23.93
N PHE A 254 7.34 14.23 -23.58
CA PHE A 254 7.80 13.07 -22.81
C PHE A 254 7.65 13.31 -21.32
N GLY A 255 6.84 12.47 -20.66
CA GLY A 255 6.69 12.44 -19.21
C GLY A 255 7.69 11.47 -18.58
N SER A 256 8.46 11.94 -17.60
CA SER A 256 9.38 11.09 -16.83
C SER A 256 8.74 10.65 -15.52
N ALA A 257 8.91 9.39 -15.16
CA ALA A 257 8.41 8.86 -13.89
C ALA A 257 8.95 9.67 -12.70
N GLY A 258 8.06 10.02 -11.76
CA GLY A 258 8.39 10.80 -10.56
C GLY A 258 8.54 12.31 -10.77
N THR A 259 8.53 12.82 -12.01
CA THR A 259 8.60 14.26 -12.28
C THR A 259 7.19 14.85 -12.33
N PRO A 260 6.84 15.81 -11.44
CA PRO A 260 5.52 16.43 -11.45
C PRO A 260 5.27 17.19 -12.75
N ILE A 261 4.09 17.02 -13.33
CA ILE A 261 3.65 17.65 -14.57
C ILE A 261 2.37 18.47 -14.42
N ALA A 262 1.68 18.34 -13.31
CA ALA A 262 0.51 19.13 -12.95
C ALA A 262 0.42 19.26 -11.43
N ALA A 263 -0.27 20.29 -10.96
CA ALA A 263 -0.72 20.41 -9.59
C ALA A 263 -2.23 20.22 -9.52
N PHE A 264 -2.71 19.59 -8.44
CA PHE A 264 -4.11 19.28 -8.23
C PHE A 264 -4.54 19.77 -6.85
N VAL A 265 -5.55 20.63 -6.81
CA VAL A 265 -6.05 21.29 -5.60
C VAL A 265 -7.30 20.56 -5.12
N ASP A 266 -7.28 20.05 -3.90
CA ASP A 266 -8.43 19.40 -3.28
C ASP A 266 -9.53 20.42 -2.98
N SER A 267 -10.69 20.24 -3.61
CA SER A 267 -11.84 21.13 -3.45
C SER A 267 -12.44 21.11 -2.05
N SER A 268 -12.26 20.03 -1.28
CA SER A 268 -12.80 19.86 0.06
C SER A 268 -11.86 20.38 1.17
N SER A 269 -10.61 20.69 0.84
CA SER A 269 -9.55 21.03 1.80
C SER A 269 -9.40 22.53 2.07
N PHE A 270 -10.20 23.38 1.43
CA PHE A 270 -10.10 24.83 1.61
C PHE A 270 -10.30 25.23 3.08
N ARG A 271 -9.36 26.00 3.59
CA ARG A 271 -9.32 26.54 4.94
C ARG A 271 -8.70 27.93 4.96
N VAL A 272 -8.84 28.63 6.05
CA VAL A 272 -8.16 29.91 6.26
C VAL A 272 -7.19 29.77 7.41
N ASP A 273 -5.93 30.04 7.15
CA ASP A 273 -4.89 30.15 8.16
C ASP A 273 -4.78 31.62 8.56
N GLY A 274 -5.29 31.97 9.76
CA GLY A 274 -5.22 33.33 10.31
C GLY A 274 -3.99 33.47 11.21
N TYR A 275 -3.14 34.46 10.95
CA TYR A 275 -1.93 34.71 11.75
C TYR A 275 -2.24 35.72 12.85
N PHE A 276 -2.43 35.25 14.07
CA PHE A 276 -2.76 36.07 15.24
C PHE A 276 -1.54 36.37 16.09
N GLN A 277 -1.51 37.59 16.67
CA GLN A 277 -0.48 37.91 17.65
C GLN A 277 -0.57 37.01 18.88
N GLU A 278 0.57 36.58 19.40
CA GLU A 278 0.68 35.70 20.58
C GLU A 278 -0.13 36.23 21.78
N SER A 279 -0.16 37.55 22.00
CA SER A 279 -0.92 38.19 23.06
C SER A 279 -2.42 37.97 23.03
N LYS A 280 -2.97 37.64 21.86
CA LYS A 280 -4.42 37.42 21.64
C LYS A 280 -4.83 35.96 21.72
N LEU A 281 -3.88 35.01 21.77
CA LEU A 281 -4.16 33.57 21.75
C LEU A 281 -4.98 33.08 22.95
N LYS A 282 -4.84 33.72 24.11
CA LYS A 282 -5.58 33.34 25.33
C LYS A 282 -7.11 33.33 25.12
N HIS A 283 -7.62 34.11 24.15
CA HIS A 283 -9.03 34.24 23.85
C HIS A 283 -9.49 33.35 22.69
N ILE A 284 -8.57 32.60 22.07
CA ILE A 284 -8.83 31.70 20.94
C ILE A 284 -8.85 30.28 21.47
N LYS A 285 -9.96 29.58 21.31
CA LYS A 285 -10.10 28.16 21.67
C LYS A 285 -10.52 27.37 20.44
N ARG A 286 -10.16 26.09 20.37
CA ARG A 286 -10.70 25.17 19.38
C ARG A 286 -12.24 25.15 19.46
N GLY A 287 -12.91 25.22 18.32
CA GLY A 287 -14.37 25.32 18.25
C GLY A 287 -14.93 26.75 18.36
N SER A 288 -14.08 27.78 18.54
CA SER A 288 -14.54 29.18 18.48
C SER A 288 -15.02 29.52 17.09
N ARG A 289 -16.10 30.30 16.99
CA ARG A 289 -16.63 30.78 15.72
C ARG A 289 -15.77 31.90 15.16
N ALA A 290 -15.50 31.86 13.88
CA ALA A 290 -14.75 32.88 13.15
C ALA A 290 -15.62 33.49 12.06
N ILE A 291 -15.47 34.79 11.85
CA ILE A 291 -15.99 35.52 10.71
C ILE A 291 -14.80 35.86 9.82
N ILE A 292 -14.92 35.51 8.56
CA ILE A 292 -13.84 35.64 7.58
C ILE A 292 -14.37 36.53 6.45
N THR A 293 -13.63 37.57 6.10
CA THR A 293 -13.94 38.44 4.99
C THR A 293 -12.78 38.40 4.01
N LEU A 294 -13.02 37.94 2.79
CA LEU A 294 -12.03 37.91 1.73
C LEU A 294 -11.79 39.31 1.18
N MET A 295 -10.56 39.64 0.84
CA MET A 295 -10.27 40.93 0.20
C MET A 295 -10.92 41.07 -1.18
N SER A 296 -11.16 39.97 -1.87
CA SER A 296 -11.85 39.92 -3.16
C SER A 296 -13.38 40.15 -3.03
N HIS A 297 -13.98 39.85 -1.87
CA HIS A 297 -15.41 39.97 -1.61
C HIS A 297 -15.63 40.62 -0.25
N PRO A 298 -15.40 41.96 -0.14
CA PRO A 298 -15.43 42.64 1.17
C PRO A 298 -16.85 42.71 1.77
N ASP A 299 -17.88 42.57 0.96
CA ASP A 299 -19.29 42.66 1.38
C ASP A 299 -19.85 41.28 1.82
N THR A 300 -19.09 40.21 1.70
CA THR A 300 -19.56 38.85 2.07
C THR A 300 -18.79 38.28 3.25
N GLU A 301 -19.52 38.04 4.33
CA GLU A 301 -18.98 37.39 5.53
C GLU A 301 -19.09 35.87 5.39
N LEU A 302 -17.94 35.18 5.37
CA LEU A 302 -17.87 33.75 5.45
C LEU A 302 -17.80 33.31 6.93
N LYS A 303 -18.50 32.22 7.24
CA LYS A 303 -18.48 31.63 8.58
C LYS A 303 -17.43 30.52 8.62
N GLY A 304 -16.76 30.41 9.76
CA GLY A 304 -15.82 29.33 10.01
C GLY A 304 -15.71 28.99 11.48
N VAL A 305 -15.05 27.87 11.74
CA VAL A 305 -14.78 27.39 13.09
C VAL A 305 -13.28 27.10 13.23
N VAL A 306 -12.72 27.55 14.36
CA VAL A 306 -11.33 27.27 14.71
C VAL A 306 -11.15 25.76 14.88
N ASP A 307 -10.39 25.16 13.98
CA ASP A 307 -10.05 23.75 14.02
C ASP A 307 -8.86 23.47 14.91
N SER A 308 -7.79 24.25 14.73
CA SER A 308 -6.55 24.06 15.51
C SER A 308 -5.75 25.37 15.61
N ILE A 309 -4.89 25.44 16.61
CA ILE A 309 -3.89 26.48 16.80
C ILE A 309 -2.53 25.83 16.55
N GLY A 310 -1.68 26.48 15.75
CA GLY A 310 -0.35 25.95 15.44
C GLY A 310 0.51 25.80 16.68
N TYR A 311 1.15 24.64 16.84
CA TYR A 311 2.04 24.36 17.98
C TYR A 311 3.49 24.74 17.70
N ALA A 312 3.84 25.05 16.47
CA ALA A 312 5.19 25.45 16.10
C ALA A 312 5.15 26.59 15.07
N ILE A 313 6.06 27.51 15.22
CA ILE A 313 6.39 28.57 14.28
C ILE A 313 7.90 28.54 14.09
N ASP A 314 8.37 28.83 12.88
CA ASP A 314 9.79 28.94 12.59
C ASP A 314 10.22 30.40 12.86
N PRO A 315 10.98 30.67 13.93
CA PRO A 315 11.45 32.01 14.18
C PRO A 315 12.58 32.38 13.18
N PRO A 316 12.60 33.60 12.66
CA PRO A 316 13.53 34.04 11.63
C PRO A 316 15.01 34.04 12.02
N ASP A 317 15.32 33.93 13.31
CA ASP A 317 16.67 34.05 13.88
C ASP A 317 17.44 32.68 13.90
N ILE A 318 16.82 31.58 13.56
CA ILE A 318 17.50 30.28 13.48
C ILE A 318 17.96 30.08 12.05
N ALA A 319 19.16 30.58 11.77
CA ALA A 319 19.84 30.36 10.50
C ALA A 319 19.87 28.87 10.15
N ASP A 320 19.35 28.58 9.00
CA ASP A 320 19.50 27.38 8.18
C ASP A 320 20.24 26.21 8.83
N THR A 321 19.50 25.39 9.56
CA THR A 321 19.87 23.99 9.69
C THR A 321 19.24 23.29 8.49
N GLU A 322 20.08 22.94 7.52
CA GLU A 322 19.69 22.24 6.30
C GLU A 322 18.71 21.10 6.63
N GLY A 323 17.47 21.22 6.19
CA GLY A 323 16.48 20.14 6.16
C GLY A 323 15.18 20.33 6.95
N THR A 324 15.00 21.37 7.77
CA THR A 324 13.76 21.56 8.56
C THR A 324 12.84 22.66 8.03
N SER A 325 13.30 23.51 7.14
CA SER A 325 12.62 24.73 6.70
C SER A 325 11.32 24.53 5.92
N ASN A 326 11.00 23.30 5.46
CA ASN A 326 9.80 23.03 4.65
C ASN A 326 8.62 22.44 5.45
N LEU A 327 8.78 22.14 6.72
CA LEU A 327 7.74 21.47 7.53
C LEU A 327 6.99 22.41 8.48
N VAL A 328 7.53 23.60 8.74
CA VAL A 328 6.93 24.60 9.65
C VAL A 328 6.71 25.91 8.89
N PRO A 329 5.56 26.59 9.05
CA PRO A 329 5.31 27.87 8.41
C PRO A 329 6.35 28.91 8.79
N GLN A 330 7.08 29.44 7.80
CA GLN A 330 8.03 30.53 8.00
C GLN A 330 7.28 31.86 7.98
N ILE A 331 7.55 32.72 8.98
CA ILE A 331 6.91 34.03 9.11
C ILE A 331 8.01 35.10 9.02
N GLU A 332 7.99 35.89 7.96
CA GLU A 332 8.94 36.98 7.77
C GLU A 332 8.76 38.06 8.83
N PRO A 333 9.85 38.45 9.55
CA PRO A 333 9.79 39.55 10.51
C PRO A 333 9.72 40.88 9.77
N THR A 334 8.93 41.79 10.33
CA THR A 334 8.76 43.13 9.75
C THR A 334 9.94 44.08 10.04
N PHE A 335 10.72 43.87 11.13
CA PHE A 335 11.90 44.68 11.53
C PHE A 335 12.82 43.91 12.48
N ASP A 336 14.14 43.97 12.29
CA ASP A 336 15.15 43.23 13.08
C ASP A 336 15.51 43.85 14.45
N TRP A 337 15.21 45.11 14.72
CA TRP A 337 15.66 45.82 15.91
C TRP A 337 14.60 45.99 17.00
N ILE A 338 13.32 45.63 16.76
CA ILE A 338 12.25 45.61 17.73
C ILE A 338 11.67 44.22 17.79
N ARG A 339 11.67 43.55 18.95
CA ARG A 339 10.95 42.31 19.16
C ARG A 339 9.44 42.57 19.11
N LEU A 340 8.87 42.34 17.95
CA LEU A 340 7.42 42.32 17.78
C LEU A 340 6.84 40.98 18.26
N PRO A 341 5.60 40.99 18.80
CA PRO A 341 4.91 39.74 19.16
C PRO A 341 4.87 38.80 17.99
N GLN A 342 5.26 37.56 18.21
CA GLN A 342 5.21 36.51 17.18
C GLN A 342 3.77 36.28 16.71
N ARG A 343 3.62 35.87 15.47
CA ARG A 343 2.34 35.53 14.88
C ARG A 343 2.19 34.01 14.88
N VAL A 344 1.08 33.54 15.44
CA VAL A 344 0.78 32.11 15.52
C VAL A 344 -0.32 31.79 14.52
N PRO A 345 -0.13 30.80 13.66
CA PRO A 345 -1.17 30.38 12.72
C PRO A 345 -2.31 29.69 13.47
N VAL A 346 -3.51 30.14 13.21
CA VAL A 346 -4.76 29.55 13.68
C VAL A 346 -5.49 29.04 12.43
N ARG A 347 -5.69 27.73 12.38
CA ARG A 347 -6.37 27.07 11.28
C ARG A 347 -7.88 27.12 11.48
N ILE A 348 -8.58 27.61 10.46
CA ILE A 348 -10.02 27.86 10.50
C ILE A 348 -10.64 27.10 9.34
N ARG A 349 -11.50 26.18 9.66
CA ARG A 349 -12.30 25.45 8.67
C ARG A 349 -13.49 26.32 8.27
N LEU A 350 -13.71 26.48 6.98
CA LEU A 350 -14.85 27.20 6.44
C LEU A 350 -16.13 26.38 6.61
N GLU A 351 -17.23 27.05 6.92
CA GLU A 351 -18.58 26.52 6.89
C GLU A 351 -19.31 27.25 5.77
N ASP A 352 -20.17 26.58 5.02
CA ASP A 352 -21.09 27.15 4.03
C ASP A 352 -20.48 28.26 3.15
N VAL A 353 -19.58 27.88 2.23
CA VAL A 353 -19.06 28.80 1.23
C VAL A 353 -20.11 28.96 0.11
N PRO A 354 -20.58 30.19 -0.19
CA PRO A 354 -21.49 30.44 -1.28
C PRO A 354 -20.91 30.01 -2.64
N GLU A 355 -21.74 29.48 -3.53
CA GLU A 355 -21.30 28.97 -4.84
C GLU A 355 -20.76 30.06 -5.78
N ASP A 356 -21.12 31.32 -5.54
CA ASP A 356 -20.65 32.50 -6.29
C ASP A 356 -19.22 32.93 -5.91
N ILE A 357 -18.64 32.35 -4.82
CA ILE A 357 -17.29 32.68 -4.36
C ILE A 357 -16.31 31.59 -4.77
N GLN A 358 -15.48 31.91 -5.75
CA GLN A 358 -14.37 31.04 -6.11
C GLN A 358 -13.20 31.25 -5.14
N LEU A 359 -12.95 30.24 -4.30
CA LEU A 359 -11.78 30.22 -3.42
C LEU A 359 -10.52 29.85 -4.20
N VAL A 360 -9.46 30.61 -4.01
CA VAL A 360 -8.14 30.31 -4.56
C VAL A 360 -7.11 30.28 -3.42
N SER A 361 -6.30 29.26 -3.40
CA SER A 361 -5.21 29.15 -2.42
C SER A 361 -4.24 30.33 -2.58
N GLY A 362 -3.96 31.03 -1.47
CA GLY A 362 -3.14 32.25 -1.47
C GLY A 362 -3.95 33.57 -1.37
N MET A 363 -5.29 33.54 -1.51
CA MET A 363 -6.10 34.73 -1.26
C MET A 363 -5.94 35.24 0.15
N THR A 364 -5.93 36.57 0.31
CA THR A 364 -5.87 37.24 1.59
C THR A 364 -7.25 37.40 2.20
N ALA A 365 -7.35 37.19 3.50
CA ALA A 365 -8.56 37.31 4.27
C ALA A 365 -8.36 38.11 5.56
N SER A 366 -9.38 38.82 5.99
CA SER A 366 -9.50 39.34 7.35
C SER A 366 -10.28 38.35 8.21
N VAL A 367 -9.79 38.06 9.40
CA VAL A 367 -10.40 37.06 10.29
C VAL A 367 -10.67 37.70 11.65
N ALA A 368 -11.91 37.58 12.13
CA ALA A 368 -12.31 37.96 13.47
C ALA A 368 -12.87 36.72 14.19
N ILE A 369 -12.28 36.36 15.33
CA ILE A 369 -12.73 35.22 16.14
C ILE A 369 -13.63 35.75 17.27
N ARG A 370 -14.82 35.19 17.37
CA ARG A 370 -15.72 35.45 18.49
C ARG A 370 -15.38 34.48 19.61
N PRO A 371 -14.94 34.97 20.78
CA PRO A 371 -14.68 34.08 21.91
C PRO A 371 -15.98 33.33 22.25
N SER A 372 -15.87 32.02 22.46
CA SER A 372 -16.97 31.23 22.99
C SER A 372 -17.27 31.74 24.39
N ARG A 373 -18.40 32.40 24.59
CA ARG A 373 -18.90 32.63 25.94
C ARG A 373 -19.19 31.27 26.54
N GLU A 374 -18.41 30.87 27.52
CA GLU A 374 -18.83 29.84 28.46
C GLU A 374 -20.06 30.42 29.19
N ASP A 375 -21.23 29.82 28.98
CA ASP A 375 -22.41 29.99 29.85
C ASP A 375 -22.14 29.38 31.21
#